data_f4bc7d931a511a94ef4be849a1bbb58e
#
_entry.id   f4bc7d931a511a94ef4be849a1bbb58e
#
_cell.length_a   1.000
_cell.length_b   1.000
_cell.length_c   1.000
_cell.angle_alpha   90.00
_cell.angle_beta   90.00
_cell.angle_gamma   90.00
#
_symmetry.space_group_name_H-M   'P 1'
#
loop_
_entity.id
_entity.type
_entity.pdbx_description
1 polymer ?
#
loop_
_entity_poly.entity_id
_entity_poly.type
_entity_poly.pdbx_seq_one_letter_code
_entity_poly.pdbx_strand_id
1 'polypeptide(L)'
;SVNRYLKQYGDDARVKAIILRVDSPGGGVAASQEIHREVVRLKEEKNKKIVVSMGSVAASGGYYIAAPADKIFANPGTVTGSIGVIAEWINYKDLADWAKVKPVVFKSGEFKDTGSPTREMTERERKYFQEMIDEMYGQFTGAVLNGRKGKGVAGSELDEKRVKELADGRVFTGQASVANGLVDEIGNYED
;
A
#
# COMPACT_ATOMS: atom_id res chain seq x y z
N SER A 1 19.04 0.40 -1.48
CA SER A 1 17.58 0.57 -1.39
C SER A 1 17.04 1.06 -2.72
N VAL A 2 15.77 0.81 -3.01
CA VAL A 2 15.07 1.29 -4.22
C VAL A 2 15.20 2.80 -4.36
N ASN A 3 14.97 3.55 -3.28
CA ASN A 3 15.07 5.01 -3.26
C ASN A 3 16.43 5.55 -3.72
N ARG A 4 17.53 4.84 -3.44
CA ARG A 4 18.85 5.25 -3.91
C ARG A 4 18.93 5.20 -5.45
N TYR A 5 18.40 4.14 -6.06
CA TYR A 5 18.37 4.03 -7.52
C TYR A 5 17.43 5.02 -8.16
N LEU A 6 16.25 5.22 -7.59
CA LEU A 6 15.28 6.23 -8.07
C LEU A 6 15.92 7.63 -8.07
N LYS A 7 16.60 8.01 -6.99
CA LYS A 7 17.33 9.28 -6.91
C LYS A 7 18.44 9.36 -7.96
N GLN A 8 19.26 8.34 -8.04
CA GLN A 8 20.39 8.30 -8.99
C GLN A 8 19.91 8.48 -10.44
N TYR A 9 18.89 7.72 -10.86
CA TYR A 9 18.35 7.84 -12.23
C TYR A 9 17.52 9.11 -12.42
N GLY A 10 16.85 9.56 -11.37
CA GLY A 10 16.09 10.80 -11.39
C GLY A 10 16.96 12.03 -11.61
N ASP A 11 18.14 12.07 -11.04
CA ASP A 11 19.06 13.20 -11.17
C ASP A 11 19.88 13.15 -12.47
N ASP A 12 19.92 12.02 -13.18
CA ASP A 12 20.58 11.91 -14.48
C ASP A 12 19.70 12.53 -15.60
N ALA A 13 20.15 13.62 -16.20
CA ALA A 13 19.41 14.31 -17.25
C ALA A 13 19.23 13.48 -18.54
N ARG A 14 20.04 12.44 -18.74
CA ARG A 14 19.94 11.53 -19.89
C ARG A 14 18.77 10.55 -19.76
N VAL A 15 18.38 10.22 -18.51
CA VAL A 15 17.23 9.37 -18.23
C VAL A 15 15.97 10.16 -18.43
N LYS A 16 15.12 9.78 -19.38
CA LYS A 16 13.85 10.46 -19.69
C LYS A 16 12.65 9.75 -19.07
N ALA A 17 12.74 8.44 -18.92
CA ALA A 17 11.71 7.59 -18.32
C ALA A 17 12.34 6.53 -17.42
N ILE A 18 11.57 6.06 -16.46
CA ILE A 18 11.96 4.99 -15.54
C ILE A 18 10.87 3.92 -15.59
N ILE A 19 11.27 2.69 -15.86
CA ILE A 19 10.39 1.52 -15.71
C ILE A 19 10.62 0.96 -14.31
N LEU A 20 9.57 0.95 -13.51
CA LEU A 20 9.58 0.36 -12.17
C LEU A 20 8.90 -1.01 -12.21
N ARG A 21 9.68 -2.08 -12.10
CA ARG A 21 9.14 -3.42 -11.94
C ARG A 21 8.71 -3.61 -10.50
N VAL A 22 7.41 -3.91 -10.29
CA VAL A 22 6.83 -4.19 -8.97
C VAL A 22 6.39 -5.64 -8.91
N ASP A 23 7.01 -6.41 -8.02
CA ASP A 23 6.63 -7.80 -7.71
C ASP A 23 6.69 -7.96 -6.18
N SER A 24 5.61 -7.56 -5.50
CA SER A 24 5.56 -7.44 -4.04
C SER A 24 4.13 -7.54 -3.52
N PRO A 25 3.88 -8.30 -2.45
CA PRO A 25 2.58 -8.32 -1.77
C PRO A 25 2.32 -7.06 -0.93
N GLY A 26 3.29 -6.15 -0.83
CA GLY A 26 3.26 -4.98 0.03
C GLY A 26 4.23 -5.07 1.19
N GLY A 27 3.90 -4.42 2.30
CA GLY A 27 4.76 -4.36 3.48
C GLY A 27 4.44 -3.15 4.37
N GLY A 28 5.44 -2.68 5.11
CA GLY A 28 5.27 -1.58 6.04
C GLY A 28 4.81 -0.28 5.37
N VAL A 29 3.86 0.40 6.00
CA VAL A 29 3.23 1.64 5.49
C VAL A 29 4.29 2.70 5.19
N ALA A 30 5.15 3.02 6.16
CA ALA A 30 6.16 4.06 6.00
C ALA A 30 7.15 3.78 4.86
N ALA A 31 7.60 2.52 4.70
CA ALA A 31 8.50 2.15 3.61
C ALA A 31 7.84 2.31 2.24
N SER A 32 6.55 1.98 2.13
CA SER A 32 5.76 2.18 0.91
C SER A 32 5.59 3.68 0.60
N GLN A 33 5.32 4.49 1.62
CA GLN A 33 5.20 5.94 1.50
C GLN A 33 6.50 6.61 1.05
N GLU A 34 7.66 6.16 1.57
CA GLU A 34 8.95 6.69 1.14
C GLU A 34 9.21 6.48 -0.36
N ILE A 35 8.90 5.28 -0.87
CA ILE A 35 9.09 4.98 -2.29
C ILE A 35 8.06 5.73 -3.14
N HIS A 36 6.79 5.75 -2.71
CA HIS A 36 5.73 6.51 -3.36
C HIS A 36 6.10 8.00 -3.50
N ARG A 37 6.55 8.61 -2.41
CA ARG A 37 6.97 10.02 -2.41
C ARG A 37 8.08 10.28 -3.41
N GLU A 38 9.04 9.36 -3.52
CA GLU A 38 10.13 9.49 -4.49
C GLU A 38 9.62 9.35 -5.93
N VAL A 39 8.67 8.45 -6.20
CA VAL A 39 8.02 8.34 -7.52
C VAL A 39 7.29 9.63 -7.88
N VAL A 40 6.53 10.21 -6.94
CA VAL A 40 5.85 11.50 -7.14
C VAL A 40 6.85 12.62 -7.42
N ARG A 41 7.94 12.71 -6.64
CA ARG A 41 9.00 13.69 -6.83
C ARG A 41 9.62 13.61 -8.23
N LEU A 42 9.89 12.40 -8.71
CA LEU A 42 10.45 12.18 -10.04
C LEU A 42 9.54 12.68 -11.15
N LYS A 43 8.24 12.54 -10.99
CA LYS A 43 7.25 13.05 -11.95
C LYS A 43 7.12 14.56 -11.89
N GLU A 44 6.89 15.12 -10.71
CA GLU A 44 6.51 16.52 -10.52
C GLU A 44 7.71 17.46 -10.58
N GLU A 45 8.82 17.12 -9.92
CA GLU A 45 9.99 18.00 -9.83
C GLU A 45 11.04 17.72 -10.91
N LYS A 46 11.18 16.44 -11.33
CA LYS A 46 12.19 16.02 -12.31
C LYS A 46 11.63 15.81 -13.72
N ASN A 47 10.32 15.92 -13.88
CA ASN A 47 9.61 15.71 -15.15
C ASN A 47 9.99 14.38 -15.84
N LYS A 48 10.18 13.31 -15.03
CA LYS A 48 10.44 11.96 -15.52
C LYS A 48 9.13 11.23 -15.78
N LYS A 49 9.07 10.47 -16.85
CA LYS A 49 7.96 9.54 -17.07
C LYS A 49 8.20 8.28 -16.25
N ILE A 50 7.19 7.87 -15.49
CA ILE A 50 7.25 6.64 -14.68
C ILE A 50 6.24 5.64 -15.21
N VAL A 51 6.74 4.51 -15.64
CA VAL A 51 5.93 3.36 -16.06
C VAL A 51 6.12 2.25 -15.03
N VAL A 52 5.03 1.65 -14.60
CA VAL A 52 5.06 0.47 -13.74
C VAL A 52 4.72 -0.77 -14.54
N SER A 53 5.54 -1.80 -14.45
CA SER A 53 5.25 -3.15 -14.90
C SER A 53 5.06 -4.05 -13.68
N MET A 54 3.85 -4.55 -13.48
CA MET A 54 3.54 -5.45 -12.36
C MET A 54 3.97 -6.88 -12.67
N GLY A 55 4.56 -7.56 -11.68
CA GLY A 55 4.91 -8.97 -11.71
C GLY A 55 3.73 -9.89 -11.40
N SER A 56 4.03 -10.98 -10.72
CA SER A 56 2.98 -11.91 -10.25
C SER A 56 2.08 -11.25 -9.22
N VAL A 57 2.64 -10.43 -8.34
CA VAL A 57 1.92 -9.71 -7.29
C VAL A 57 2.39 -8.25 -7.23
N ALA A 58 1.46 -7.32 -7.21
CA ALA A 58 1.72 -5.91 -6.92
C ALA A 58 0.56 -5.35 -6.09
N ALA A 59 0.49 -5.76 -4.82
CA ALA A 59 -0.67 -5.56 -3.95
C ALA A 59 -0.31 -4.74 -2.71
N SER A 60 -1.32 -4.15 -2.04
CA SER A 60 -1.15 -3.38 -0.81
C SER A 60 -0.07 -2.29 -0.98
N GLY A 61 1.00 -2.28 -0.18
CA GLY A 61 2.12 -1.36 -0.35
C GLY A 61 2.76 -1.38 -1.74
N GLY A 62 2.73 -2.51 -2.45
CA GLY A 62 3.17 -2.61 -3.85
C GLY A 62 2.28 -1.79 -4.78
N TYR A 63 0.96 -1.83 -4.58
CA TYR A 63 0.03 -0.98 -5.32
C TYR A 63 0.14 0.50 -4.91
N TYR A 64 0.37 0.79 -3.62
CA TYR A 64 0.64 2.14 -3.12
C TYR A 64 1.77 2.83 -3.90
N ILE A 65 2.86 2.10 -4.13
CA ILE A 65 4.03 2.57 -4.89
C ILE A 65 3.69 2.76 -6.36
N ALA A 66 2.88 1.87 -6.94
CA ALA A 66 2.51 1.89 -8.36
C ALA A 66 1.51 2.99 -8.71
N ALA A 67 0.59 3.30 -7.80
CA ALA A 67 -0.56 4.19 -8.03
C ALA A 67 -0.21 5.55 -8.69
N PRO A 68 0.89 6.25 -8.34
CA PRO A 68 1.24 7.55 -8.93
C PRO A 68 1.85 7.45 -10.34
N ALA A 69 2.12 6.28 -10.88
CA ALA A 69 2.76 6.10 -12.19
C ALA A 69 1.96 6.75 -13.34
N ASP A 70 2.66 7.18 -14.39
CA ASP A 70 2.01 7.67 -15.60
C ASP A 70 1.23 6.58 -16.32
N LYS A 71 1.80 5.36 -16.32
CA LYS A 71 1.16 4.16 -16.88
C LYS A 71 1.51 2.92 -16.06
N ILE A 72 0.52 2.05 -15.89
CA ILE A 72 0.65 0.80 -15.16
C ILE A 72 0.24 -0.35 -16.08
N PHE A 73 1.16 -1.30 -16.28
CA PHE A 73 0.92 -2.56 -16.98
C PHE A 73 0.84 -3.71 -15.99
N ALA A 74 -0.06 -4.65 -16.27
CA ALA A 74 -0.17 -5.90 -15.53
C ALA A 74 -0.46 -7.06 -16.47
N ASN A 75 0.04 -8.25 -16.16
CA ASN A 75 -0.42 -9.48 -16.84
C ASN A 75 -1.88 -9.79 -16.44
N PRO A 76 -2.66 -10.50 -17.26
CA PRO A 76 -4.05 -10.84 -16.93
C PRO A 76 -4.20 -11.48 -15.55
N GLY A 77 -3.24 -12.35 -15.17
CA GLY A 77 -3.22 -13.09 -13.91
C GLY A 77 -2.46 -12.41 -12.77
N THR A 78 -1.92 -11.21 -12.95
CA THR A 78 -1.29 -10.43 -11.86
C THR A 78 -2.29 -10.24 -10.72
N VAL A 79 -1.84 -10.45 -9.49
CA VAL A 79 -2.63 -10.13 -8.29
C VAL A 79 -2.28 -8.73 -7.80
N THR A 80 -3.28 -7.85 -7.72
CA THR A 80 -3.08 -6.44 -7.31
C THR A 80 -4.23 -5.92 -6.47
N GLY A 81 -4.30 -4.61 -6.20
CA GLY A 81 -5.28 -4.05 -5.28
C GLY A 81 -4.85 -4.25 -3.83
N SER A 82 -5.65 -4.95 -3.02
CA SER A 82 -5.44 -5.06 -1.57
C SER A 82 -5.23 -3.69 -0.92
N ILE A 83 -6.07 -2.72 -1.32
CA ILE A 83 -6.03 -1.36 -0.80
C ILE A 83 -6.67 -1.37 0.57
N GLY A 84 -5.81 -1.39 1.59
CA GLY A 84 -6.23 -1.51 2.98
C GLY A 84 -5.03 -1.51 3.92
N VAL A 85 -5.32 -1.41 5.22
CA VAL A 85 -4.33 -1.46 6.29
C VAL A 85 -4.77 -2.49 7.31
N ILE A 86 -3.86 -3.32 7.75
CA ILE A 86 -4.09 -4.33 8.78
C ILE A 86 -3.01 -4.22 9.85
N ALA A 87 -3.41 -4.42 11.10
CA ALA A 87 -2.51 -4.72 12.20
C ALA A 87 -3.04 -5.95 12.94
N GLU A 88 -2.18 -6.91 13.19
CA GLU A 88 -2.56 -8.21 13.77
C GLU A 88 -1.68 -8.52 14.98
N TRP A 89 -2.31 -9.00 16.04
CA TRP A 89 -1.66 -9.51 17.25
C TRP A 89 -2.28 -10.85 17.65
N ILE A 90 -1.45 -11.73 18.15
CA ILE A 90 -1.91 -12.98 18.76
C ILE A 90 -2.01 -12.74 20.27
N ASN A 91 -3.20 -12.97 20.84
CA ASN A 91 -3.40 -12.99 22.28
C ASN A 91 -3.30 -14.44 22.77
N TYR A 92 -2.40 -14.70 23.72
CA TYR A 92 -2.23 -16.00 24.36
C TYR A 92 -2.39 -15.92 25.90
N LYS A 93 -3.18 -14.94 26.37
CA LYS A 93 -3.48 -14.78 27.80
C LYS A 93 -3.99 -16.06 28.42
N ASP A 94 -4.98 -16.71 27.81
CA ASP A 94 -5.60 -17.92 28.35
C ASP A 94 -4.61 -19.11 28.39
N LEU A 95 -3.71 -19.20 27.41
CA LEU A 95 -2.64 -20.18 27.41
C LEU A 95 -1.64 -19.92 28.56
N ALA A 96 -1.28 -18.66 28.80
CA ALA A 96 -0.41 -18.29 29.90
C ALA A 96 -1.06 -18.58 31.26
N ASP A 97 -2.36 -18.28 31.41
CA ASP A 97 -3.13 -18.59 32.61
C ASP A 97 -3.21 -20.10 32.86
N TRP A 98 -3.46 -20.87 31.81
CA TRP A 98 -3.46 -22.37 31.91
C TRP A 98 -2.09 -22.90 32.31
N ALA A 99 -1.00 -22.38 31.75
CA ALA A 99 0.37 -22.76 32.10
C ALA A 99 0.84 -22.17 33.44
N LYS A 100 -0.02 -21.39 34.15
CA LYS A 100 0.30 -20.68 35.38
C LYS A 100 1.49 -19.71 35.27
N VAL A 101 1.71 -19.18 34.06
CA VAL A 101 2.72 -18.14 33.77
C VAL A 101 2.05 -16.78 33.95
N LYS A 102 2.62 -15.96 34.83
CA LYS A 102 2.10 -14.61 35.10
C LYS A 102 3.09 -13.56 34.62
N PRO A 103 2.73 -12.76 33.61
CA PRO A 103 3.56 -11.62 33.22
C PRO A 103 3.58 -10.56 34.33
N VAL A 104 4.74 -10.00 34.59
CA VAL A 104 4.91 -8.87 35.52
C VAL A 104 5.35 -7.67 34.69
N VAL A 105 4.52 -6.63 34.64
CA VAL A 105 4.74 -5.47 33.78
C VAL A 105 4.89 -4.21 34.63
N PHE A 106 5.98 -3.50 34.43
CA PHE A 106 6.16 -2.13 34.93
C PHE A 106 6.14 -1.19 33.74
N LYS A 107 5.27 -0.17 33.76
CA LYS A 107 5.09 0.73 32.62
C LYS A 107 4.97 2.19 33.07
N SER A 108 5.47 3.10 32.26
CA SER A 108 5.42 4.54 32.53
C SER A 108 4.15 5.23 32.05
N GLY A 109 3.24 4.52 31.39
CA GLY A 109 1.99 5.08 30.88
C GLY A 109 1.00 3.99 30.49
N GLU A 110 -0.28 4.37 30.47
CA GLU A 110 -1.39 3.45 30.22
C GLU A 110 -1.22 2.63 28.92
N PHE A 111 -0.88 3.30 27.84
CA PHE A 111 -0.78 2.71 26.50
C PHE A 111 0.58 2.04 26.18
N LYS A 112 1.54 2.02 27.14
CA LYS A 112 2.89 1.55 26.81
C LYS A 112 2.97 0.03 26.52
N ASP A 113 2.04 -0.74 27.04
CA ASP A 113 1.91 -2.17 26.82
C ASP A 113 0.69 -2.54 25.97
N THR A 114 0.14 -1.58 25.22
CA THR A 114 -0.96 -1.82 24.27
C THR A 114 -0.53 -2.82 23.21
N GLY A 115 -1.40 -3.79 22.92
CA GLY A 115 -1.06 -4.91 22.06
C GLY A 115 -0.25 -6.01 22.76
N SER A 116 -0.10 -5.96 24.11
CA SER A 116 0.49 -7.06 24.86
C SER A 116 -0.27 -8.36 24.60
N PRO A 117 0.44 -9.44 24.23
CA PRO A 117 -0.22 -10.72 23.92
C PRO A 117 -0.66 -11.49 25.18
N THR A 118 -0.32 -11.00 26.38
CA THR A 118 -0.57 -11.68 27.65
C THR A 118 -1.72 -11.09 28.46
N ARG A 119 -2.44 -10.11 27.91
CA ARG A 119 -3.63 -9.52 28.51
C ARG A 119 -4.64 -9.11 27.43
N GLU A 120 -5.89 -8.99 27.85
CA GLU A 120 -6.90 -8.42 26.98
C GLU A 120 -6.62 -6.94 26.69
N MET A 121 -6.90 -6.53 25.47
CA MET A 121 -6.86 -5.13 25.05
C MET A 121 -8.12 -4.45 25.57
N THR A 122 -7.97 -3.27 26.17
CA THR A 122 -9.12 -2.47 26.63
C THR A 122 -9.86 -1.85 25.44
N GLU A 123 -11.13 -1.48 25.63
CA GLU A 123 -11.90 -0.78 24.59
C GLU A 123 -11.26 0.55 24.16
N ARG A 124 -10.62 1.24 25.11
CA ARG A 124 -9.91 2.47 24.83
C ARG A 124 -8.67 2.26 23.95
N GLU A 125 -7.95 1.18 24.16
CA GLU A 125 -6.82 0.78 23.32
C GLU A 125 -7.29 0.33 21.93
N ARG A 126 -8.39 -0.44 21.85
CA ARG A 126 -9.00 -0.85 20.58
C ARG A 126 -9.39 0.35 19.74
N LYS A 127 -10.07 1.32 20.35
CA LYS A 127 -10.47 2.55 19.68
C LYS A 127 -9.26 3.33 19.17
N TYR A 128 -8.23 3.50 19.99
CA TYR A 128 -6.99 4.18 19.61
C TYR A 128 -6.31 3.52 18.42
N PHE A 129 -6.21 2.17 18.42
CA PHE A 129 -5.62 1.46 17.28
C PHE A 129 -6.49 1.57 16.02
N GLN A 130 -7.82 1.50 16.16
CA GLN A 130 -8.69 1.65 15.00
C GLN A 130 -8.55 3.04 14.36
N GLU A 131 -8.52 4.09 15.17
CA GLU A 131 -8.29 5.46 14.68
C GLU A 131 -6.96 5.58 13.92
N MET A 132 -5.90 4.93 14.39
CA MET A 132 -4.59 4.90 13.70
C MET A 132 -4.66 4.11 12.38
N ILE A 133 -5.37 3.00 12.35
CA ILE A 133 -5.62 2.23 11.10
C ILE A 133 -6.42 3.07 10.11
N ASP A 134 -7.47 3.75 10.56
CA ASP A 134 -8.33 4.59 9.73
C ASP A 134 -7.55 5.78 9.14
N GLU A 135 -6.64 6.38 9.92
CA GLU A 135 -5.74 7.43 9.42
C GLU A 135 -4.83 6.91 8.30
N MET A 136 -4.14 5.79 8.52
CA MET A 136 -3.28 5.18 7.51
C MET A 136 -4.07 4.75 6.26
N TYR A 137 -5.27 4.23 6.44
CA TYR A 137 -6.19 3.89 5.36
C TYR A 137 -6.59 5.12 4.54
N GLY A 138 -6.91 6.24 5.21
CA GLY A 138 -7.20 7.52 4.55
C GLY A 138 -6.02 8.02 3.70
N GLN A 139 -4.79 7.86 4.21
CA GLN A 139 -3.58 8.19 3.45
C GLN A 139 -3.43 7.30 2.21
N PHE A 140 -3.72 6.01 2.33
CA PHE A 140 -3.64 5.08 1.18
C PHE A 140 -4.68 5.40 0.11
N THR A 141 -5.95 5.53 0.50
CA THR A 141 -7.03 5.86 -0.45
C THR A 141 -6.80 7.22 -1.11
N GLY A 142 -6.27 8.19 -0.37
CA GLY A 142 -5.86 9.49 -0.90
C GLY A 142 -4.73 9.38 -1.93
N ALA A 143 -3.72 8.56 -1.69
CA ALA A 143 -2.62 8.32 -2.63
C ALA A 143 -3.13 7.66 -3.92
N VAL A 144 -4.04 6.67 -3.80
CA VAL A 144 -4.69 6.03 -4.96
C VAL A 144 -5.52 7.05 -5.74
N LEU A 145 -6.37 7.81 -5.07
CA LEU A 145 -7.18 8.84 -5.71
C LEU A 145 -6.32 9.84 -6.48
N ASN A 146 -5.28 10.37 -5.86
CA ASN A 146 -4.40 11.35 -6.49
C ASN A 146 -3.65 10.78 -7.71
N GLY A 147 -3.18 9.54 -7.62
CA GLY A 147 -2.44 8.87 -8.69
C GLY A 147 -3.32 8.38 -9.83
N ARG A 148 -4.58 8.02 -9.54
CA ARG A 148 -5.47 7.34 -10.49
C ARG A 148 -6.71 8.15 -10.89
N LYS A 149 -6.87 9.39 -10.41
CA LYS A 149 -8.02 10.24 -10.75
C LYS A 149 -8.14 10.43 -12.26
N GLY A 150 -9.33 10.17 -12.78
CA GLY A 150 -9.62 10.28 -14.21
C GLY A 150 -9.00 9.16 -15.07
N LYS A 151 -8.35 8.17 -14.44
CA LYS A 151 -7.88 6.93 -15.09
C LYS A 151 -8.99 5.91 -15.09
N GLY A 152 -8.93 4.99 -16.04
CA GLY A 152 -9.93 3.93 -16.22
C GLY A 152 -10.58 3.97 -17.59
N VAL A 153 -11.44 2.99 -17.86
CA VAL A 153 -12.23 2.94 -19.09
C VAL A 153 -13.33 4.00 -19.01
N ALA A 154 -13.69 4.60 -20.11
CA ALA A 154 -14.76 5.60 -20.16
C ALA A 154 -16.03 5.13 -19.44
N GLY A 155 -16.49 5.92 -18.47
CA GLY A 155 -17.62 5.59 -17.58
C GLY A 155 -17.25 4.78 -16.32
N SER A 156 -15.96 4.44 -16.12
CA SER A 156 -15.43 3.78 -14.92
C SER A 156 -14.26 4.56 -14.32
N GLU A 157 -14.23 5.88 -14.54
CA GLU A 157 -13.18 6.74 -14.03
C GLU A 157 -13.16 6.71 -12.49
N LEU A 158 -11.95 6.65 -11.94
CA LEU A 158 -11.75 6.61 -10.50
C LEU A 158 -12.01 7.99 -9.89
N ASP A 159 -13.11 8.09 -9.17
CA ASP A 159 -13.43 9.17 -8.25
C ASP A 159 -13.30 8.69 -6.78
N GLU A 160 -13.54 9.56 -5.84
CA GLU A 160 -13.45 9.25 -4.41
C GLU A 160 -14.40 8.11 -3.99
N LYS A 161 -15.63 8.09 -4.52
CA LYS A 161 -16.61 7.05 -4.23
C LYS A 161 -16.14 5.71 -4.76
N ARG A 162 -15.71 5.68 -6.02
CA ARG A 162 -15.23 4.44 -6.65
C ARG A 162 -13.97 3.90 -6.01
N VAL A 163 -13.03 4.78 -5.60
CA VAL A 163 -11.84 4.35 -4.84
C VAL A 163 -12.26 3.69 -3.53
N LYS A 164 -13.20 4.27 -2.77
CA LYS A 164 -13.69 3.67 -1.52
C LYS A 164 -14.37 2.31 -1.73
N GLU A 165 -15.11 2.13 -2.82
CA GLU A 165 -15.73 0.84 -3.17
C GLU A 165 -14.70 -0.26 -3.47
N LEU A 166 -13.55 0.11 -4.07
CA LEU A 166 -12.49 -0.82 -4.42
C LEU A 166 -11.47 -1.04 -3.27
N ALA A 167 -11.48 -0.16 -2.28
CA ALA A 167 -10.49 -0.11 -1.20
C ALA A 167 -10.98 -0.80 0.08
N ASP A 168 -11.62 -1.96 -0.05
CA ASP A 168 -12.07 -2.77 1.09
C ASP A 168 -11.07 -3.88 1.47
N GLY A 169 -9.85 -3.82 0.94
CA GLY A 169 -8.80 -4.79 1.19
C GLY A 169 -8.79 -5.99 0.24
N ARG A 170 -9.78 -6.11 -0.66
CA ARG A 170 -9.82 -7.20 -1.63
C ARG A 170 -8.72 -7.10 -2.69
N VAL A 171 -8.31 -8.24 -3.22
CA VAL A 171 -7.42 -8.33 -4.36
C VAL A 171 -8.20 -8.45 -5.67
N PHE A 172 -7.56 -8.06 -6.77
CA PHE A 172 -8.08 -8.16 -8.12
C PHE A 172 -7.05 -8.84 -9.03
N THR A 173 -7.52 -9.48 -10.08
CA THR A 173 -6.65 -9.86 -11.19
C THR A 173 -6.25 -8.64 -12.02
N GLY A 174 -5.14 -8.72 -12.76
CA GLY A 174 -4.76 -7.65 -13.69
C GLY A 174 -5.89 -7.33 -14.68
N GLN A 175 -6.56 -8.35 -15.21
CA GLN A 175 -7.71 -8.16 -16.11
C GLN A 175 -8.85 -7.36 -15.44
N ALA A 176 -9.23 -7.71 -14.21
CA ALA A 176 -10.26 -6.98 -13.46
C ALA A 176 -9.80 -5.55 -13.11
N SER A 177 -8.50 -5.36 -12.88
CA SER A 177 -7.91 -4.08 -12.52
C SER A 177 -7.87 -3.08 -13.66
N VAL A 178 -7.76 -3.53 -14.90
CA VAL A 178 -7.97 -2.68 -16.08
C VAL A 178 -9.42 -2.23 -16.14
N ALA A 179 -10.36 -3.15 -15.96
CA ALA A 179 -11.80 -2.82 -16.02
C ALA A 179 -12.23 -1.83 -14.94
N ASN A 180 -11.59 -1.86 -13.76
CA ASN A 180 -11.93 -0.98 -12.64
C ASN A 180 -11.03 0.26 -12.51
N GLY A 181 -10.09 0.47 -13.43
CA GLY A 181 -9.25 1.68 -13.50
C GLY A 181 -8.00 1.67 -12.62
N LEU A 182 -7.75 0.61 -11.86
CA LEU A 182 -6.55 0.49 -11.03
C LEU A 182 -5.27 0.23 -11.84
N VAL A 183 -5.39 -0.35 -13.04
CA VAL A 183 -4.32 -0.61 -14.01
C VAL A 183 -4.73 -0.01 -15.35
N ASP A 184 -3.77 0.43 -16.16
CA ASP A 184 -4.06 1.10 -17.42
C ASP A 184 -4.19 0.10 -18.58
N GLU A 185 -3.37 -0.96 -18.60
CA GLU A 185 -3.31 -1.85 -19.75
C GLU A 185 -2.79 -3.25 -19.35
N ILE A 186 -3.27 -4.24 -20.08
CA ILE A 186 -2.69 -5.59 -20.01
C ILE A 186 -1.39 -5.58 -20.82
N GLY A 187 -0.33 -6.05 -20.18
CA GLY A 187 1.00 -6.14 -20.79
C GLY A 187 2.02 -6.66 -19.77
N ASN A 188 3.22 -6.93 -20.26
CA ASN A 188 4.33 -7.43 -19.47
C ASN A 188 5.52 -6.45 -19.50
N TYR A 189 6.69 -6.89 -19.05
CA TYR A 189 7.87 -6.05 -18.96
C TYR A 189 8.50 -5.70 -20.32
N GLU A 190 8.26 -6.54 -21.33
CA GLU A 190 8.84 -6.40 -22.67
C GLU A 190 7.97 -5.52 -23.60
N ASP A 191 6.69 -5.26 -23.22
CA ASP A 191 5.77 -4.41 -23.98
C ASP A 191 6.06 -2.92 -23.71
#